data_0cacec3c3d84acea7e5fbc379b1c8376
#
_entry.id   0cacec3c3d84acea7e5fbc379b1c8376
#
_cell.length_a   1.000
_cell.length_b   1.000
_cell.length_c   1.000
_cell.angle_alpha   90.00
_cell.angle_beta   90.00
_cell.angle_gamma   90.00
#
_symmetry.space_group_name_H-M   'P 1'
#
loop_
_entity.id
_entity.type
_entity.pdbx_description
1 polymer ?
#
loop_
_entity_poly.entity_id
_entity_poly.type
_entity_poly.pdbx_seq_one_letter_code
_entity_poly.pdbx_strand_id
1 'polypeptide(L)'
;MIWKVVQQIAKSGIRTEPAPDIGADAQAEVSRIRAELLDILGQALTIREVDAGSCNGCELEINALGNPYYNLEGLGIRFVASPRHADMLLVTGPVSRNMETALKRTYEATPEPKLVVAVGDCACDGGLFGESYATCGRVANVIPVDVTVPGCPPPPLDILRGILTAVRRRVS
;
A
#
# COMPACT_ATOMS: atom_id res chain seq x y z
N MET A 1 28.96 26.23 -7.48
CA MET A 1 28.63 24.84 -7.10
C MET A 1 28.33 23.97 -8.32
N ILE A 2 27.49 24.40 -9.24
CA ILE A 2 27.10 23.67 -10.47
C ILE A 2 28.31 23.28 -11.34
N TRP A 3 29.30 24.15 -11.49
CA TRP A 3 30.50 23.90 -12.33
C TRP A 3 31.34 22.70 -11.84
N LYS A 4 31.43 22.47 -10.52
CA LYS A 4 32.12 21.29 -9.96
C LYS A 4 31.38 19.99 -10.25
N VAL A 5 30.04 20.03 -10.24
CA VAL A 5 29.19 18.90 -10.59
C VAL A 5 29.35 18.54 -12.08
N VAL A 6 29.33 19.54 -12.96
CA VAL A 6 29.55 19.35 -14.40
C VAL A 6 30.94 18.77 -14.68
N GLN A 7 31.99 19.28 -14.02
CA GLN A 7 33.35 18.73 -14.15
C GLN A 7 33.44 17.28 -13.63
N GLN A 8 32.70 16.94 -12.60
CA GLN A 8 32.69 15.58 -12.04
C GLN A 8 31.96 14.61 -12.96
N ILE A 9 30.84 15.03 -13.54
CA ILE A 9 30.12 14.28 -14.57
C ILE A 9 30.99 14.07 -15.81
N ALA A 10 31.71 15.11 -16.26
CA ALA A 10 32.61 15.01 -17.41
C ALA A 10 33.81 14.07 -17.18
N LYS A 11 34.28 13.95 -15.91
CA LYS A 11 35.41 13.06 -15.54
C LYS A 11 34.99 11.62 -15.31
N SER A 12 33.84 11.38 -14.70
CA SER A 12 33.39 10.05 -14.28
C SER A 12 32.34 9.42 -15.19
N GLY A 13 31.82 10.19 -16.17
CA GLY A 13 30.66 9.80 -16.96
C GLY A 13 29.37 9.71 -16.13
N ILE A 14 28.25 9.45 -16.77
CA ILE A 14 27.00 9.13 -16.09
C ILE A 14 27.10 7.66 -15.64
N ARG A 15 27.37 7.45 -14.36
CA ARG A 15 27.33 6.11 -13.75
C ARG A 15 25.92 5.84 -13.27
N THR A 16 25.05 5.47 -14.18
CA THR A 16 23.76 4.86 -13.86
C THR A 16 23.92 3.36 -13.91
N GLU A 17 23.45 2.66 -12.89
CA GLU A 17 23.24 1.23 -13.00
C GLU A 17 22.26 0.96 -14.14
N PRO A 18 22.48 -0.11 -14.95
CA PRO A 18 21.44 -0.53 -15.89
C PRO A 18 20.14 -0.73 -15.10
N ALA A 19 19.03 -0.28 -15.67
CA ALA A 19 17.72 -0.54 -15.06
C ALA A 19 17.62 -2.03 -14.75
N PRO A 20 17.20 -2.44 -13.55
CA PRO A 20 17.01 -3.83 -13.23
C PRO A 20 16.09 -4.44 -14.29
N ASP A 21 16.49 -5.58 -14.84
CA ASP A 21 15.65 -6.33 -15.79
C ASP A 21 14.45 -6.86 -15.01
N ILE A 22 13.41 -6.09 -15.05
CA ILE A 22 12.15 -6.43 -14.43
C ILE A 22 11.46 -7.34 -15.42
N GLY A 23 11.59 -8.62 -15.20
CA GLY A 23 11.17 -9.66 -16.12
C GLY A 23 9.84 -9.32 -16.78
N ALA A 24 9.71 -9.58 -18.06
CA ALA A 24 8.52 -9.32 -18.87
C ALA A 24 7.22 -9.83 -18.19
N ASP A 25 7.35 -10.83 -17.33
CA ASP A 25 6.25 -11.43 -16.55
C ASP A 25 5.65 -10.46 -15.52
N ALA A 26 6.46 -9.66 -14.83
CA ALA A 26 5.96 -8.71 -13.84
C ALA A 26 5.23 -7.52 -14.51
N GLN A 27 5.74 -7.04 -15.66
CA GLN A 27 5.07 -6.00 -16.44
C GLN A 27 3.74 -6.51 -17.04
N ALA A 28 3.73 -7.76 -17.53
CA ALA A 28 2.51 -8.39 -18.01
C ALA A 28 1.47 -8.54 -16.91
N GLU A 29 1.90 -8.86 -15.68
CA GLU A 29 1.01 -8.98 -14.53
C GLU A 29 0.44 -7.63 -14.10
N VAL A 30 1.25 -6.57 -14.01
CA VAL A 30 0.77 -5.20 -13.75
C VAL A 30 -0.27 -4.77 -14.79
N SER A 31 -0.03 -5.09 -16.07
CA SER A 31 -0.97 -4.77 -17.15
C SER A 31 -2.30 -5.53 -17.03
N ARG A 32 -2.26 -6.80 -16.61
CA ARG A 32 -3.47 -7.60 -16.32
C ARG A 32 -4.25 -7.02 -15.15
N ILE A 33 -3.58 -6.70 -14.04
CA ILE A 33 -4.18 -6.08 -12.87
C ILE A 33 -4.86 -4.77 -13.26
N ARG A 34 -4.21 -3.95 -14.09
CA ARG A 34 -4.77 -2.70 -14.61
C ARG A 34 -6.07 -2.93 -15.38
N ALA A 35 -6.04 -3.81 -16.38
CA ALA A 35 -7.21 -4.08 -17.20
C ALA A 35 -8.39 -4.55 -16.35
N GLU A 36 -8.12 -5.42 -15.39
CA GLU A 36 -9.14 -5.97 -14.51
C GLU A 36 -9.69 -4.95 -13.51
N LEU A 37 -8.84 -4.10 -12.91
CA LEU A 37 -9.29 -3.02 -12.02
C LEU A 37 -10.19 -2.04 -12.75
N LEU A 38 -9.82 -1.64 -13.97
CA LEU A 38 -10.63 -0.71 -14.77
C LEU A 38 -11.97 -1.33 -15.19
N ASP A 39 -11.99 -2.62 -15.52
CA ASP A 39 -13.21 -3.36 -15.88
C ASP A 39 -14.17 -3.48 -14.69
N ILE A 40 -13.64 -3.84 -13.52
CA ILE A 40 -14.43 -4.06 -12.30
C ILE A 40 -14.94 -2.75 -11.70
N LEU A 41 -14.10 -1.73 -11.62
CA LEU A 41 -14.43 -0.50 -10.90
C LEU A 41 -15.22 0.50 -11.74
N GLY A 42 -15.02 0.52 -13.08
CA GLY A 42 -15.60 1.53 -13.96
C GLY A 42 -15.23 2.97 -13.59
N GLN A 43 -14.52 3.16 -12.48
CA GLN A 43 -14.06 4.43 -11.92
C GLN A 43 -12.72 4.26 -11.16
N ALA A 44 -12.08 5.37 -10.83
CA ALA A 44 -10.85 5.33 -10.03
C ALA A 44 -11.13 4.84 -8.61
N LEU A 45 -10.26 3.95 -8.11
CA LEU A 45 -10.25 3.50 -6.71
C LEU A 45 -9.53 4.53 -5.84
N THR A 46 -10.17 5.00 -4.79
CA THR A 46 -9.54 5.91 -3.82
C THR A 46 -9.17 5.16 -2.54
N ILE A 47 -7.91 5.32 -2.13
CA ILE A 47 -7.34 4.61 -0.97
C ILE A 47 -6.91 5.63 0.08
N ARG A 48 -7.29 5.39 1.33
CA ARG A 48 -6.68 6.04 2.48
C ARG A 48 -5.73 5.05 3.17
N GLU A 49 -4.46 5.40 3.19
CA GLU A 49 -3.44 4.69 3.98
C GLU A 49 -3.53 5.13 5.45
N VAL A 50 -3.42 4.16 6.35
CA VAL A 50 -3.43 4.38 7.81
C VAL A 50 -2.28 3.62 8.44
N ASP A 51 -1.26 4.34 8.85
CA ASP A 51 -0.23 3.81 9.76
C ASP A 51 -0.82 3.67 11.16
N ALA A 52 -0.97 2.44 11.63
CA ALA A 52 -1.50 2.15 12.96
C ALA A 52 -0.40 1.87 14.00
N GLY A 53 0.85 2.18 13.71
CA GLY A 53 2.01 2.01 14.58
C GLY A 53 3.08 1.11 13.96
N SER A 54 3.31 1.26 12.67
CA SER A 54 4.28 0.47 11.90
C SER A 54 5.73 0.91 12.12
N CYS A 55 6.66 0.14 11.58
CA CYS A 55 8.09 0.47 11.53
C CYS A 55 8.48 1.24 10.25
N ASN A 56 7.52 1.69 9.45
CA ASN A 56 7.69 2.34 8.15
C ASN A 56 8.14 1.41 6.99
N GLY A 57 8.33 0.12 7.21
CA GLY A 57 8.75 -0.80 6.16
C GLY A 57 7.66 -0.98 5.10
N CYS A 58 6.42 -1.23 5.53
CA CYS A 58 5.27 -1.39 4.63
C CYS A 58 4.94 -0.10 3.88
N GLU A 59 5.06 1.06 4.54
CA GLU A 59 4.82 2.37 3.94
C GLU A 59 5.83 2.67 2.83
N LEU A 60 7.09 2.27 2.97
CA LEU A 60 8.10 2.43 1.92
C LEU A 60 7.73 1.61 0.68
N GLU A 61 7.23 0.38 0.84
CA GLU A 61 6.76 -0.45 -0.27
C GLU A 61 5.45 0.09 -0.88
N ILE A 62 4.55 0.65 -0.07
CA ILE A 62 3.36 1.35 -0.55
C ILE A 62 3.75 2.59 -1.35
N ASN A 63 4.71 3.38 -0.86
CA ASN A 63 5.23 4.53 -1.59
C ASN A 63 5.89 4.13 -2.92
N ALA A 64 6.55 2.96 -2.97
CA ALA A 64 7.14 2.43 -4.20
C ALA A 64 6.09 2.18 -5.29
N LEU A 65 4.82 1.92 -4.95
CA LEU A 65 3.73 1.80 -5.92
C LEU A 65 3.50 3.06 -6.74
N GLY A 66 3.85 4.24 -6.21
CA GLY A 66 3.76 5.53 -6.89
C GLY A 66 4.88 5.80 -7.90
N ASN A 67 5.91 4.94 -8.00
CA ASN A 67 7.00 5.12 -8.94
C ASN A 67 6.55 4.86 -10.40
N PRO A 68 7.31 5.33 -11.42
CA PRO A 68 6.95 5.13 -12.83
C PRO A 68 6.83 3.66 -13.25
N TYR A 69 7.44 2.75 -12.51
CA TYR A 69 7.41 1.32 -12.79
C TYR A 69 6.06 0.67 -12.50
N TYR A 70 5.55 0.86 -11.28
CA TYR A 70 4.24 0.35 -10.88
C TYR A 70 3.11 1.25 -11.36
N ASN A 71 3.35 2.56 -11.40
CA ASN A 71 2.45 3.58 -11.92
C ASN A 71 1.01 3.46 -11.40
N LEU A 72 0.86 3.44 -10.09
CA LEU A 72 -0.41 3.22 -9.40
C LEU A 72 -1.53 4.13 -9.93
N GLU A 73 -1.24 5.42 -10.16
CA GLU A 73 -2.20 6.37 -10.71
C GLU A 73 -2.64 5.98 -12.13
N GLY A 74 -1.73 5.45 -12.94
CA GLY A 74 -2.04 4.90 -14.26
C GLY A 74 -2.90 3.64 -14.22
N LEU A 75 -2.97 2.96 -13.06
CA LEU A 75 -3.90 1.85 -12.80
C LEU A 75 -5.30 2.34 -12.37
N GLY A 76 -5.52 3.64 -12.25
CA GLY A 76 -6.77 4.21 -11.75
C GLY A 76 -6.88 4.19 -10.22
N ILE A 77 -5.77 4.04 -9.50
CA ILE A 77 -5.73 4.03 -8.03
C ILE A 77 -5.12 5.35 -7.54
N ARG A 78 -5.77 5.98 -6.58
CA ARG A 78 -5.31 7.26 -6.02
C ARG A 78 -5.34 7.24 -4.49
N PHE A 79 -4.28 7.73 -3.87
CA PHE A 79 -4.28 8.00 -2.43
C PHE A 79 -4.98 9.31 -2.11
N VAL A 80 -5.80 9.29 -1.05
CA VAL A 80 -6.55 10.47 -0.58
C VAL A 80 -6.24 10.76 0.89
N ALA A 81 -6.17 12.04 1.24
CA ALA A 81 -5.84 12.46 2.59
C ALA A 81 -7.01 12.30 3.57
N SER A 82 -8.25 12.38 3.09
CA SER A 82 -9.44 12.25 3.94
C SER A 82 -10.11 10.90 3.77
N PRO A 83 -10.42 10.18 4.86
CA PRO A 83 -11.15 8.91 4.79
C PRO A 83 -12.54 9.05 4.20
N ARG A 84 -13.16 10.23 4.26
CA ARG A 84 -14.48 10.49 3.66
C ARG A 84 -14.52 10.40 2.14
N HIS A 85 -13.36 10.42 1.50
CA HIS A 85 -13.19 10.29 0.06
C HIS A 85 -12.56 8.97 -0.33
N ALA A 86 -12.39 8.04 0.61
CA ALA A 86 -11.77 6.76 0.37
C ALA A 86 -12.82 5.65 0.17
N ASP A 87 -12.58 4.79 -0.80
CA ASP A 87 -13.31 3.54 -1.01
C ASP A 87 -12.67 2.38 -0.27
N MET A 88 -11.38 2.53 0.06
CA MET A 88 -10.58 1.49 0.71
C MET A 88 -9.66 2.10 1.77
N LEU A 89 -9.53 1.40 2.89
CA LEU A 89 -8.47 1.62 3.88
C LEU A 89 -7.34 0.61 3.67
N LEU A 90 -6.12 1.10 3.57
CA LEU A 90 -4.90 0.30 3.54
C LEU A 90 -4.19 0.51 4.88
N VAL A 91 -4.22 -0.49 5.74
CA VAL A 91 -3.78 -0.36 7.14
C VAL A 91 -2.50 -1.14 7.37
N THR A 92 -1.50 -0.48 7.95
CA THR A 92 -0.18 -1.04 8.25
C THR A 92 0.09 -1.08 9.76
N GLY A 93 1.04 -1.92 10.16
CA GLY A 93 1.54 -2.06 11.53
C GLY A 93 0.62 -2.79 12.50
N PRO A 94 1.14 -3.20 13.66
CA PRO A 94 0.31 -3.63 14.77
C PRO A 94 -0.43 -2.41 15.28
N VAL A 95 -1.70 -2.55 15.64
CA VAL A 95 -2.45 -1.37 16.11
C VAL A 95 -1.91 -0.97 17.48
N SER A 96 -1.17 0.14 17.55
CA SER A 96 -0.76 0.68 18.83
C SER A 96 -1.97 1.20 19.61
N ARG A 97 -1.91 1.15 20.95
CA ARG A 97 -2.99 1.66 21.82
C ARG A 97 -3.32 3.13 21.54
N ASN A 98 -2.32 3.91 21.17
CA ASN A 98 -2.50 5.34 20.82
C ASN A 98 -3.27 5.50 19.50
N MET A 99 -3.11 4.58 18.55
CA MET A 99 -3.78 4.64 17.25
C MET A 99 -5.14 3.93 17.22
N GLU A 100 -5.49 3.15 18.24
CA GLU A 100 -6.75 2.40 18.29
C GLU A 100 -7.97 3.29 18.04
N THR A 101 -8.07 4.41 18.77
CA THR A 101 -9.19 5.35 18.61
C THR A 101 -9.15 6.04 17.25
N ALA A 102 -7.95 6.40 16.76
CA ALA A 102 -7.80 7.06 15.47
C ALA A 102 -8.20 6.12 14.31
N LEU A 103 -7.81 4.86 14.38
CA LEU A 103 -8.16 3.84 13.38
C LEU A 103 -9.67 3.60 13.36
N LYS A 104 -10.33 3.45 14.52
CA LYS A 104 -11.81 3.31 14.62
C LYS A 104 -12.53 4.50 13.98
N ARG A 105 -12.11 5.73 14.34
CA ARG A 105 -12.70 6.95 13.78
C ARG A 105 -12.49 7.07 12.27
N THR A 106 -11.32 6.65 11.77
CA THR A 106 -11.03 6.63 10.34
C THR A 106 -11.94 5.63 9.62
N TYR A 107 -12.11 4.44 10.18
CA TYR A 107 -13.02 3.43 9.65
C TYR A 107 -14.47 3.91 9.62
N GLU A 108 -14.96 4.51 10.71
CA GLU A 108 -16.33 5.07 10.79
C GLU A 108 -16.54 6.23 9.80
N ALA A 109 -15.51 7.05 9.56
CA ALA A 109 -15.58 8.20 8.65
C ALA A 109 -15.50 7.79 7.17
N THR A 110 -15.08 6.57 6.85
CA THR A 110 -15.02 6.05 5.48
C THR A 110 -16.44 5.65 5.05
N PRO A 111 -16.95 6.14 3.90
CA PRO A 111 -18.30 5.82 3.42
C PRO A 111 -18.49 4.33 3.12
N GLU A 112 -19.73 3.85 3.24
CA GLU A 112 -20.11 2.53 2.72
C GLU A 112 -20.44 2.60 1.22
N PRO A 113 -20.16 1.54 0.47
CA PRO A 113 -19.46 0.32 0.83
C PRO A 113 -17.95 0.54 0.83
N LYS A 114 -17.27 0.13 1.90
CA LYS A 114 -15.82 0.29 2.09
C LYS A 114 -15.11 -1.05 2.14
N LEU A 115 -13.82 -1.03 1.85
CA LEU A 115 -12.92 -2.18 1.92
C LEU A 115 -11.77 -1.89 2.89
N VAL A 116 -11.31 -2.92 3.58
CA VAL A 116 -10.15 -2.83 4.49
C VAL A 116 -9.13 -3.90 4.15
N VAL A 117 -7.93 -3.45 3.82
CA VAL A 117 -6.78 -4.32 3.54
C VAL A 117 -5.72 -4.12 4.60
N ALA A 118 -5.36 -5.17 5.32
CA ALA A 118 -4.27 -5.18 6.28
C ALA A 118 -2.96 -5.58 5.57
N VAL A 119 -1.93 -4.74 5.65
CA VAL A 119 -0.66 -4.91 4.94
C VAL A 119 0.49 -5.13 5.90
N GLY A 120 1.22 -6.21 5.66
CA GLY A 120 2.36 -6.64 6.47
C GLY A 120 1.97 -7.57 7.60
N ASP A 121 2.93 -8.41 8.04
CA ASP A 121 2.70 -9.41 9.10
C ASP A 121 2.17 -8.77 10.38
N CYS A 122 2.70 -7.58 10.75
CA CYS A 122 2.22 -6.85 11.93
C CYS A 122 0.72 -6.53 11.87
N ALA A 123 0.21 -6.15 10.69
CA ALA A 123 -1.20 -5.84 10.49
C ALA A 123 -2.06 -7.10 10.39
N CYS A 124 -1.52 -8.18 9.82
CA CYS A 124 -2.22 -9.42 9.54
C CYS A 124 -2.44 -10.27 10.80
N ASP A 125 -1.40 -10.46 11.61
CA ASP A 125 -1.42 -11.35 12.78
C ASP A 125 -0.85 -10.75 14.06
N GLY A 126 -0.32 -9.51 14.00
CA GLY A 126 0.35 -8.82 15.10
C GLY A 126 1.88 -8.89 14.99
N GLY A 127 2.42 -9.71 14.06
CA GLY A 127 3.85 -9.86 13.82
C GLY A 127 4.65 -10.15 15.08
N LEU A 128 5.86 -9.60 15.15
CA LEU A 128 6.76 -9.78 16.30
C LEU A 128 6.20 -9.20 17.61
N PHE A 129 5.36 -8.17 17.53
CA PHE A 129 4.89 -7.43 18.72
C PHE A 129 3.69 -8.08 19.41
N GLY A 130 2.80 -8.74 18.65
CA GLY A 130 1.58 -9.34 19.16
C GLY A 130 0.69 -8.38 19.97
N GLU A 131 -0.13 -8.92 20.86
CA GLU A 131 -0.88 -8.12 21.83
C GLU A 131 -0.04 -7.82 23.07
N SER A 132 -0.08 -6.57 23.54
CA SER A 132 0.68 -6.13 24.70
C SER A 132 0.02 -4.91 25.36
N TYR A 133 0.66 -4.39 26.41
CA TYR A 133 0.23 -3.12 27.02
C TYR A 133 0.28 -1.94 26.02
N ALA A 134 1.12 -2.00 25.00
CA ALA A 134 1.34 -0.92 24.03
C ALA A 134 0.59 -1.16 22.71
N THR A 135 0.21 -2.39 22.39
CA THR A 135 -0.42 -2.76 21.11
C THR A 135 -1.70 -3.59 21.30
N CYS A 136 -2.65 -3.39 20.39
CA CYS A 136 -3.84 -4.22 20.25
C CYS A 136 -3.60 -5.49 19.40
N GLY A 137 -2.36 -5.66 18.90
CA GLY A 137 -1.99 -6.71 17.96
C GLY A 137 -2.51 -6.43 16.54
N ARG A 138 -3.05 -7.43 15.87
CA ARG A 138 -3.52 -7.34 14.49
C ARG A 138 -4.66 -6.35 14.29
N VAL A 139 -4.79 -5.83 13.07
CA VAL A 139 -5.85 -4.88 12.68
C VAL A 139 -7.25 -5.45 12.93
N ALA A 140 -7.45 -6.73 12.69
CA ALA A 140 -8.74 -7.42 12.90
C ALA A 140 -9.23 -7.42 14.35
N ASN A 141 -8.36 -7.13 15.32
CA ASN A 141 -8.78 -6.95 16.72
C ASN A 141 -9.50 -5.61 16.97
N VAL A 142 -9.38 -4.66 16.03
CA VAL A 142 -9.87 -3.28 16.20
C VAL A 142 -10.96 -2.92 15.21
N ILE A 143 -10.80 -3.30 13.93
CA ILE A 143 -11.76 -3.08 12.85
C ILE A 143 -11.89 -4.32 11.98
N PRO A 144 -13.02 -4.53 11.27
CA PRO A 144 -13.16 -5.59 10.28
C PRO A 144 -12.10 -5.48 9.17
N VAL A 145 -11.57 -6.62 8.71
CA VAL A 145 -10.58 -6.73 7.64
C VAL A 145 -11.11 -7.65 6.55
N ASP A 146 -11.11 -7.19 5.30
CA ASP A 146 -11.57 -7.98 4.15
C ASP A 146 -10.45 -8.84 3.57
N VAL A 147 -9.23 -8.29 3.47
CA VAL A 147 -8.06 -8.97 2.89
C VAL A 147 -6.81 -8.68 3.72
N THR A 148 -5.96 -9.69 3.85
CA THR A 148 -4.63 -9.58 4.46
C THR A 148 -3.54 -9.80 3.42
N VAL A 149 -2.47 -9.00 3.48
CA VAL A 149 -1.28 -9.10 2.63
C VAL A 149 -0.09 -9.35 3.53
N PRO A 150 0.33 -10.62 3.71
CA PRO A 150 1.46 -10.96 4.58
C PRO A 150 2.80 -10.53 3.95
N GLY A 151 3.81 -10.36 4.80
CA GLY A 151 5.18 -9.99 4.46
C GLY A 151 5.74 -8.95 5.43
N CYS A 152 7.05 -8.88 5.55
CA CYS A 152 7.71 -7.94 6.48
C CYS A 152 8.91 -7.23 5.84
N PRO A 153 8.65 -6.21 4.97
CA PRO A 153 7.39 -5.82 4.34
C PRO A 153 7.00 -6.72 3.15
N PRO A 154 5.73 -6.74 2.73
CA PRO A 154 5.35 -7.37 1.46
C PRO A 154 5.84 -6.55 0.28
N PRO A 155 6.30 -7.18 -0.82
CA PRO A 155 6.71 -6.46 -2.02
C PRO A 155 5.52 -5.73 -2.66
N PRO A 156 5.75 -4.63 -3.42
CA PRO A 156 4.69 -3.82 -4.02
C PRO A 156 3.69 -4.62 -4.87
N LEU A 157 4.17 -5.63 -5.60
CA LEU A 157 3.31 -6.47 -6.43
C LEU A 157 2.29 -7.27 -5.60
N ASP A 158 2.68 -7.76 -4.43
CA ASP A 158 1.77 -8.48 -3.54
C ASP A 158 0.74 -7.54 -2.90
N ILE A 159 1.12 -6.29 -2.64
CA ILE A 159 0.18 -5.24 -2.21
C ILE A 159 -0.86 -4.99 -3.30
N LEU A 160 -0.45 -4.85 -4.58
CA LEU A 160 -1.37 -4.71 -5.72
C LEU A 160 -2.31 -5.92 -5.86
N ARG A 161 -1.81 -7.14 -5.70
CA ARG A 161 -2.63 -8.37 -5.71
C ARG A 161 -3.66 -8.36 -4.58
N GLY A 162 -3.27 -7.89 -3.39
CA GLY A 162 -4.16 -7.74 -2.24
C GLY A 162 -5.29 -6.74 -2.52
N ILE A 163 -4.97 -5.58 -3.08
CA ILE A 163 -5.94 -4.56 -3.50
C ILE A 163 -6.93 -5.15 -4.52
N LEU A 164 -6.43 -5.80 -5.56
CA LEU A 164 -7.26 -6.44 -6.58
C LEU A 164 -8.18 -7.51 -5.98
N THR A 165 -7.66 -8.32 -5.05
CA THR A 165 -8.45 -9.36 -4.37
C THR A 165 -9.59 -8.75 -3.56
N ALA A 166 -9.36 -7.63 -2.86
CA ALA A 166 -10.37 -6.93 -2.10
C ALA A 166 -11.48 -6.39 -3.03
N VAL A 167 -11.09 -5.78 -4.15
CA VAL A 167 -12.04 -5.23 -5.14
C VAL A 167 -12.90 -6.35 -5.75
N ARG A 168 -12.33 -7.49 -6.11
CA ARG A 168 -13.07 -8.65 -6.64
C ARG A 168 -14.13 -9.14 -5.66
N ARG A 169 -13.80 -9.23 -4.37
CA ARG A 169 -14.75 -9.66 -3.33
C ARG A 169 -15.96 -8.74 -3.17
N ARG A 170 -15.78 -7.45 -3.49
CA ARG A 170 -16.88 -6.46 -3.42
C ARG A 170 -17.91 -6.68 -4.53
N VAL A 171 -17.50 -7.22 -5.67
CA VAL A 171 -18.34 -7.35 -6.87
C VAL A 171 -19.03 -8.72 -6.94
N SER A 172 -18.49 -9.71 -6.20
CA SER A 172 -19.09 -11.05 -6.08
C SER A 172 -20.22 -11.08 -5.06
#